data_8212896dcc4b286c8c69eb0c350bc248
#
_entry.id   8212896dcc4b286c8c69eb0c350bc248
#
_cell.length_a   1.000
_cell.length_b   1.000
_cell.length_c   1.000
_cell.angle_alpha   90.00
_cell.angle_beta   90.00
_cell.angle_gamma   90.00
#
_symmetry.space_group_name_H-M   'P 1'
#
loop_
_entity.id
_entity.type
_entity.pdbx_description
1 polymer ?
#
loop_
_entity_poly.entity_id
_entity_poly.type
_entity_poly.pdbx_seq_one_letter_code
_entity_poly.pdbx_strand_id
1 'polypeptide(L)'
;MTNKALDIFLRYYLVIIVALLNTGCCHKEGRTLSKPHHDIVIFQNDFHHLQKKLPLLQKKNLLFLAPAPIANYGDRENKKVSMVIVHHTAISTLKDTKELLNKIGLSAHFIVDRDGSITLTVPLEKKAYHAGISYAKIKIGEQFEELTALNDYSIGIEIVNTGRELFPQQQMESVKELLLYLMKRFKIRKDMVFSHAEIGTILYNEALGSYMLRKVDPHKLFDWELLERNNIGLHINDRIDHNKAKHLMDKVLYKMGDKNVAILKLKERLNRFLYKIHPWSDKKGKINLPDDRINYSNEFDDSFMWVVYQFSIHNLPIKIRKDLPLTLEQQDIFPKLLGKYRDSIYSTFNNLHSKIHMLVKPCDLNEEDYKYLLACLTSYEQEVSRGVFNSLIDTMEIYYNSDLRYDISLLYHTFKSNILNKIDILQQDILSLKSLNSHKITEASNLIAMFKTNISSEFQKCEKEHSQKYIKVWKEEFLPLMKKQVKWTALHEEILKYLEKSKLQVNEMN
;
A
#
# COMPACT_ATOMS: atom_id res chain seq x y z
N MET A 1 -27.17 -24.04 -9.37
CA MET A 1 -26.05 -23.08 -9.27
C MET A 1 -24.79 -23.87 -8.96
N THR A 2 -23.77 -23.78 -9.79
CA THR A 2 -22.54 -24.58 -9.62
C THR A 2 -21.74 -24.05 -8.42
N ASN A 3 -21.04 -24.92 -7.71
CA ASN A 3 -20.19 -24.58 -6.55
C ASN A 3 -19.23 -23.39 -6.80
N LYS A 4 -18.86 -23.14 -8.05
CA LYS A 4 -18.05 -21.98 -8.48
C LYS A 4 -18.77 -20.63 -8.32
N ALA A 5 -20.06 -20.57 -8.55
CA ALA A 5 -20.86 -19.33 -8.43
C ALA A 5 -21.09 -18.97 -6.94
N LEU A 6 -21.24 -19.98 -6.08
CA LEU A 6 -21.35 -19.78 -4.64
C LEU A 6 -20.01 -19.34 -4.02
N ASP A 7 -18.90 -19.91 -4.48
CA ASP A 7 -17.54 -19.53 -4.05
C ASP A 7 -17.19 -18.08 -4.45
N ILE A 8 -17.57 -17.68 -5.65
CA ILE A 8 -17.44 -16.29 -6.12
C ILE A 8 -18.33 -15.34 -5.29
N PHE A 9 -19.58 -15.73 -4.99
CA PHE A 9 -20.51 -14.94 -4.19
C PHE A 9 -20.01 -14.77 -2.74
N LEU A 10 -19.46 -15.82 -2.11
CA LEU A 10 -18.86 -15.75 -0.76
C LEU A 10 -17.57 -14.90 -0.75
N ARG A 11 -16.74 -15.02 -1.78
CA ARG A 11 -15.56 -14.14 -1.95
C ARG A 11 -15.95 -12.66 -2.06
N TYR A 12 -17.05 -12.36 -2.76
CA TYR A 12 -17.57 -10.99 -2.86
C TYR A 12 -18.21 -10.49 -1.55
N TYR A 13 -18.85 -11.35 -0.78
CA TYR A 13 -19.58 -10.95 0.43
C TYR A 13 -18.68 -10.56 1.59
N LEU A 14 -17.57 -11.27 1.81
CA LEU A 14 -16.63 -10.98 2.89
C LEU A 14 -15.95 -9.60 2.73
N VAL A 15 -15.66 -9.22 1.50
CA VAL A 15 -15.02 -7.95 1.22
C VAL A 15 -15.99 -6.78 1.28
N ILE A 16 -17.27 -7.01 1.00
CA ILE A 16 -18.30 -6.00 1.26
C ILE A 16 -18.38 -5.72 2.76
N ILE A 17 -18.26 -6.72 3.62
CA ILE A 17 -18.26 -6.54 5.09
C ILE A 17 -17.01 -5.77 5.54
N VAL A 18 -15.82 -6.10 5.05
CA VAL A 18 -14.58 -5.38 5.36
C VAL A 18 -14.64 -3.93 4.85
N ALA A 19 -15.20 -3.70 3.66
CA ALA A 19 -15.38 -2.35 3.11
C ALA A 19 -16.42 -1.52 3.87
N LEU A 20 -17.52 -2.12 4.31
CA LEU A 20 -18.56 -1.44 5.09
C LEU A 20 -18.13 -1.10 6.52
N LEU A 21 -17.22 -1.88 7.11
CA LEU A 21 -16.72 -1.67 8.47
C LEU A 21 -15.54 -0.70 8.55
N ASN A 22 -14.82 -0.45 7.44
CA ASN A 22 -13.79 0.59 7.34
C ASN A 22 -14.35 2.03 7.28
N THR A 23 -15.67 2.22 7.28
CA THR A 23 -16.27 3.57 7.35
C THR A 23 -16.14 4.23 8.73
N GLY A 24 -15.62 3.54 9.75
CA GLY A 24 -15.48 4.02 11.12
C GLY A 24 -14.17 4.74 11.47
N CYS A 25 -13.12 4.65 10.65
CA CYS A 25 -11.79 5.22 10.95
C CYS A 25 -11.23 6.20 9.91
N CYS A 26 -12.00 6.55 8.88
CA CYS A 26 -11.70 7.78 8.15
C CYS A 26 -12.35 8.93 8.88
N HIS A 27 -11.57 9.93 9.27
CA HIS A 27 -12.10 11.24 9.65
C HIS A 27 -13.22 11.60 8.65
N LYS A 28 -14.40 11.90 9.17
CA LYS A 28 -15.49 12.52 8.41
C LYS A 28 -15.06 13.94 8.02
N GLU A 29 -14.12 14.06 7.10
CA GLU A 29 -14.09 15.25 6.25
C GLU A 29 -15.36 15.17 5.41
N GLY A 30 -16.15 16.22 5.48
CA GLY A 30 -17.45 16.28 4.81
C GLY A 30 -17.32 15.94 3.32
N ARG A 31 -17.71 14.73 2.96
CA ARG A 31 -17.75 14.30 1.55
C ARG A 31 -18.87 15.07 0.86
N THR A 32 -18.52 16.15 0.18
CA THR A 32 -19.40 16.75 -0.81
C THR A 32 -19.51 15.77 -1.97
N LEU A 33 -20.61 15.03 -2.03
CA LEU A 33 -20.94 14.16 -3.16
C LEU A 33 -21.05 15.04 -4.41
N SER A 34 -20.15 14.83 -5.37
CA SER A 34 -20.22 15.47 -6.68
C SER A 34 -21.52 15.07 -7.40
N LYS A 35 -22.06 15.97 -8.23
CA LYS A 35 -23.27 15.68 -9.00
C LYS A 35 -22.91 14.70 -10.13
N PRO A 36 -23.46 13.48 -10.19
CA PRO A 36 -23.02 12.42 -11.14
C PRO A 36 -23.00 12.84 -12.61
N HIS A 37 -23.94 13.68 -13.01
CA HIS A 37 -24.04 14.15 -14.39
C HIS A 37 -22.89 15.10 -14.79
N HIS A 38 -22.39 15.90 -13.88
CA HIS A 38 -21.30 16.84 -14.13
C HIS A 38 -19.98 16.08 -14.34
N ASP A 39 -19.73 15.04 -13.57
CA ASP A 39 -18.51 14.24 -13.66
C ASP A 39 -18.40 13.49 -14.98
N ILE A 40 -19.52 12.99 -15.54
CA ILE A 40 -19.54 12.32 -16.84
C ILE A 40 -19.07 13.27 -17.97
N VAL A 41 -19.51 14.51 -17.95
CA VAL A 41 -19.10 15.52 -18.96
C VAL A 41 -17.61 15.82 -18.83
N ILE A 42 -17.10 15.96 -17.62
CA ILE A 42 -15.67 16.19 -17.38
C ILE A 42 -14.84 15.00 -17.88
N PHE A 43 -15.26 13.76 -17.57
CA PHE A 43 -14.62 12.56 -18.09
C PHE A 43 -14.52 12.54 -19.62
N GLN A 44 -15.61 12.84 -20.29
CA GLN A 44 -15.65 12.84 -21.75
C GLN A 44 -14.71 13.92 -22.33
N ASN A 45 -14.68 15.09 -21.73
CA ASN A 45 -13.80 16.18 -22.14
C ASN A 45 -12.32 15.83 -21.92
N ASP A 46 -11.96 15.27 -20.76
CA ASP A 46 -10.61 14.83 -20.47
C ASP A 46 -10.16 13.74 -21.43
N PHE A 47 -11.03 12.75 -21.70
CA PHE A 47 -10.74 11.66 -22.62
C PHE A 47 -10.58 12.14 -24.07
N HIS A 48 -11.46 13.01 -24.53
CA HIS A 48 -11.35 13.61 -25.86
C HIS A 48 -10.06 14.43 -26.01
N HIS A 49 -9.72 15.20 -24.98
CA HIS A 49 -8.45 15.95 -24.97
C HIS A 49 -7.23 15.01 -25.00
N LEU A 50 -7.27 13.90 -24.26
CA LEU A 50 -6.23 12.87 -24.24
C LEU A 50 -6.05 12.27 -25.65
N GLN A 51 -7.16 11.85 -26.31
CA GLN A 51 -7.15 11.33 -27.68
C GLN A 51 -6.50 12.30 -28.68
N LYS A 52 -6.86 13.58 -28.60
CA LYS A 52 -6.31 14.62 -29.47
C LYS A 52 -4.80 14.87 -29.24
N LYS A 53 -4.33 14.72 -28.01
CA LYS A 53 -2.93 15.06 -27.62
C LYS A 53 -1.99 13.86 -27.68
N LEU A 54 -2.51 12.64 -27.68
CA LEU A 54 -1.75 11.40 -27.80
C LEU A 54 -2.17 10.62 -29.08
N PRO A 55 -1.97 11.22 -30.28
CA PRO A 55 -2.50 10.67 -31.52
C PRO A 55 -1.90 9.30 -31.89
N LEU A 56 -0.67 9.01 -31.47
CA LEU A 56 -0.03 7.72 -31.74
C LEU A 56 -0.69 6.60 -30.94
N LEU A 57 -1.03 6.85 -29.66
CA LEU A 57 -1.74 5.90 -28.80
C LEU A 57 -3.20 5.75 -29.27
N GLN A 58 -3.83 6.85 -29.68
CA GLN A 58 -5.17 6.83 -30.26
C GLN A 58 -5.22 6.00 -31.54
N LYS A 59 -4.25 6.19 -32.45
CA LYS A 59 -4.16 5.42 -33.70
C LYS A 59 -3.97 3.92 -33.47
N LYS A 60 -3.30 3.54 -32.36
CA LYS A 60 -3.10 2.15 -31.97
C LYS A 60 -4.25 1.58 -31.13
N ASN A 61 -5.34 2.34 -30.92
CA ASN A 61 -6.46 1.96 -30.05
C ASN A 61 -6.02 1.59 -28.61
N LEU A 62 -5.07 2.34 -28.04
CA LEU A 62 -4.52 2.12 -26.70
C LEU A 62 -5.11 3.06 -25.64
N LEU A 63 -6.16 3.84 -25.95
CA LEU A 63 -6.81 4.76 -25.02
C LEU A 63 -8.21 4.29 -24.68
N PHE A 64 -8.51 4.12 -23.40
CA PHE A 64 -9.77 3.61 -22.89
C PHE A 64 -10.33 4.53 -21.80
N LEU A 65 -11.65 4.49 -21.64
CA LEU A 65 -12.39 5.17 -20.58
C LEU A 65 -13.14 4.14 -19.75
N ALA A 66 -12.84 4.06 -18.45
CA ALA A 66 -13.51 3.16 -17.53
C ALA A 66 -13.58 3.78 -16.12
N PRO A 67 -14.63 4.61 -15.85
CA PRO A 67 -14.76 5.34 -14.60
C PRO A 67 -14.70 4.46 -13.36
N ALA A 68 -13.96 4.91 -12.34
CA ALA A 68 -14.02 4.36 -11.01
C ALA A 68 -15.35 4.71 -10.31
N PRO A 69 -15.79 3.96 -9.29
CA PRO A 69 -16.95 4.33 -8.48
C PRO A 69 -16.80 5.75 -7.91
N ILE A 70 -17.88 6.54 -7.91
CA ILE A 70 -17.88 7.93 -7.41
C ILE A 70 -17.41 8.01 -5.94
N ALA A 71 -17.66 6.98 -5.15
CA ALA A 71 -17.20 6.93 -3.75
C ALA A 71 -15.67 6.84 -3.60
N ASN A 72 -14.95 6.48 -4.69
CA ASN A 72 -13.50 6.25 -4.67
C ASN A 72 -12.68 7.45 -5.12
N TYR A 73 -13.28 8.61 -5.32
CA TYR A 73 -12.58 9.86 -5.60
C TYR A 73 -13.35 11.06 -5.01
N GLY A 74 -12.76 12.24 -5.02
CA GLY A 74 -13.39 13.43 -4.43
C GLY A 74 -12.93 14.74 -5.04
N ASP A 75 -13.35 15.86 -4.45
CA ASP A 75 -12.95 17.19 -4.88
C ASP A 75 -11.56 17.55 -4.31
N ARG A 76 -10.79 18.37 -5.04
CA ARG A 76 -9.44 18.82 -4.65
C ARG A 76 -9.41 20.02 -3.70
N GLU A 77 -10.54 20.45 -3.15
CA GLU A 77 -10.64 21.57 -2.21
C GLU A 77 -9.90 22.83 -2.69
N ASN A 78 -10.08 23.18 -3.97
CA ASN A 78 -9.42 24.31 -4.66
C ASN A 78 -7.90 24.17 -4.80
N LYS A 79 -7.31 23.00 -4.53
CA LYS A 79 -5.89 22.75 -4.82
C LYS A 79 -5.67 22.49 -6.29
N LYS A 80 -4.53 22.95 -6.80
CA LYS A 80 -4.14 22.77 -8.22
C LYS A 80 -3.26 21.54 -8.37
N VAL A 81 -3.44 20.83 -9.48
CA VAL A 81 -2.52 19.76 -9.87
C VAL A 81 -1.13 20.34 -10.10
N SER A 82 -0.15 19.86 -9.38
CA SER A 82 1.23 20.32 -9.44
C SER A 82 2.25 19.19 -9.51
N MET A 83 1.81 17.93 -9.37
CA MET A 83 2.70 16.77 -9.39
C MET A 83 2.03 15.53 -9.97
N VAL A 84 2.84 14.55 -10.36
CA VAL A 84 2.41 13.20 -10.72
C VAL A 84 3.07 12.21 -9.77
N ILE A 85 2.31 11.19 -9.35
CA ILE A 85 2.81 10.08 -8.55
C ILE A 85 2.61 8.80 -9.34
N VAL A 86 3.70 8.07 -9.56
CA VAL A 86 3.70 6.80 -10.27
C VAL A 86 3.73 5.65 -9.27
N HIS A 87 2.91 4.63 -9.56
CA HIS A 87 2.72 3.43 -8.78
C HIS A 87 2.92 2.20 -9.65
N HIS A 88 3.10 1.04 -9.04
CA HIS A 88 2.76 -0.22 -9.67
C HIS A 88 1.66 -0.92 -8.86
N THR A 89 0.85 -1.71 -9.55
CA THR A 89 -0.34 -2.33 -8.97
C THR A 89 -0.04 -3.54 -8.08
N ALA A 90 1.20 -4.06 -8.13
CA ALA A 90 1.61 -5.36 -7.59
C ALA A 90 0.75 -6.55 -8.07
N ILE A 91 -0.09 -6.33 -9.07
CA ILE A 91 -1.03 -7.27 -9.69
C ILE A 91 -0.67 -7.40 -11.17
N SER A 92 -0.88 -8.59 -11.73
CA SER A 92 -0.45 -8.91 -13.11
C SER A 92 -1.46 -8.54 -14.19
N THR A 93 -2.70 -8.17 -13.84
CA THR A 93 -3.76 -7.90 -14.81
C THR A 93 -4.51 -6.59 -14.53
N LEU A 94 -4.93 -5.90 -15.60
CA LEU A 94 -5.78 -4.70 -15.51
C LEU A 94 -7.12 -5.01 -14.85
N LYS A 95 -7.71 -6.16 -15.15
CA LYS A 95 -9.01 -6.56 -14.58
C LYS A 95 -8.95 -6.66 -13.07
N ASP A 96 -8.02 -7.45 -12.55
CA ASP A 96 -7.88 -7.67 -11.12
C ASP A 96 -7.47 -6.38 -10.39
N THR A 97 -6.63 -5.54 -11.02
CA THR A 97 -6.29 -4.20 -10.52
C THR A 97 -7.53 -3.34 -10.32
N LYS A 98 -8.39 -3.23 -11.34
CA LYS A 98 -9.63 -2.43 -11.25
C LYS A 98 -10.58 -2.98 -10.20
N GLU A 99 -10.76 -4.30 -10.16
CA GLU A 99 -11.62 -4.95 -9.19
C GLU A 99 -11.11 -4.69 -7.76
N LEU A 100 -9.81 -4.82 -7.52
CA LEU A 100 -9.23 -4.56 -6.20
C LEU A 100 -9.38 -3.09 -5.79
N LEU A 101 -8.93 -2.14 -6.62
CA LEU A 101 -9.02 -0.71 -6.30
C LEU A 101 -10.46 -0.30 -5.98
N ASN A 102 -11.42 -0.75 -6.83
CA ASN A 102 -12.83 -0.46 -6.60
C ASN A 102 -13.33 -1.02 -5.27
N LYS A 103 -12.91 -2.22 -4.93
CA LYS A 103 -13.33 -2.94 -3.74
C LYS A 103 -12.83 -2.30 -2.44
N ILE A 104 -11.59 -1.80 -2.43
CA ILE A 104 -10.95 -1.23 -1.24
C ILE A 104 -11.14 0.29 -1.12
N GLY A 105 -11.91 0.91 -2.01
CA GLY A 105 -12.20 2.35 -1.98
C GLY A 105 -11.03 3.21 -2.44
N LEU A 106 -10.06 2.65 -3.16
CA LEU A 106 -8.95 3.37 -3.77
C LEU A 106 -9.20 3.63 -5.26
N SER A 107 -8.41 4.52 -5.84
CA SER A 107 -8.44 4.84 -7.26
C SER A 107 -7.14 5.49 -7.72
N ALA A 108 -6.91 5.50 -9.02
CA ALA A 108 -5.90 6.32 -9.68
C ALA A 108 -6.58 7.12 -10.80
N HIS A 109 -5.92 8.11 -11.38
CA HIS A 109 -6.48 8.81 -12.54
C HIS A 109 -6.30 7.97 -13.80
N PHE A 110 -5.17 7.28 -13.88
CA PHE A 110 -4.85 6.40 -15.00
C PHE A 110 -4.39 5.03 -14.51
N ILE A 111 -4.72 4.02 -15.30
CA ILE A 111 -4.11 2.69 -15.20
C ILE A 111 -3.46 2.39 -16.54
N VAL A 112 -2.18 2.01 -16.54
CA VAL A 112 -1.43 1.64 -17.74
C VAL A 112 -1.19 0.14 -17.73
N ASP A 113 -1.76 -0.57 -18.70
CA ASP A 113 -1.63 -2.01 -18.80
C ASP A 113 -0.32 -2.43 -19.48
N ARG A 114 0.01 -3.71 -19.42
CA ARG A 114 1.25 -4.32 -19.91
C ARG A 114 1.45 -4.18 -21.42
N ASP A 115 0.38 -4.09 -22.18
CA ASP A 115 0.40 -3.83 -23.64
C ASP A 115 0.56 -2.36 -24.00
N GLY A 116 0.68 -1.48 -22.98
CA GLY A 116 0.77 -0.04 -23.14
C GLY A 116 -0.58 0.67 -23.27
N SER A 117 -1.70 -0.03 -23.12
CA SER A 117 -3.01 0.62 -23.08
C SER A 117 -3.17 1.48 -21.83
N ILE A 118 -3.79 2.65 -21.98
CA ILE A 118 -4.05 3.62 -20.93
C ILE A 118 -5.54 3.73 -20.69
N THR A 119 -5.96 3.48 -19.48
CA THR A 119 -7.35 3.64 -19.05
C THR A 119 -7.48 4.86 -18.14
N LEU A 120 -8.31 5.84 -18.52
CA LEU A 120 -8.71 6.96 -17.66
C LEU A 120 -9.83 6.48 -16.73
N THR A 121 -9.63 6.62 -15.42
CA THR A 121 -10.54 6.09 -14.39
C THR A 121 -11.08 7.14 -13.43
N VAL A 122 -10.40 8.29 -13.26
CA VAL A 122 -10.85 9.43 -12.45
C VAL A 122 -10.66 10.73 -13.25
N PRO A 123 -11.63 11.67 -13.26
CA PRO A 123 -11.48 12.97 -13.93
C PRO A 123 -10.27 13.72 -13.37
N LEU A 124 -9.52 14.41 -14.23
CA LEU A 124 -8.27 15.07 -13.84
C LEU A 124 -8.46 16.24 -12.86
N GLU A 125 -9.66 16.83 -12.84
CA GLU A 125 -10.04 17.89 -11.89
C GLU A 125 -10.38 17.35 -10.49
N LYS A 126 -10.64 16.06 -10.38
CA LYS A 126 -10.93 15.39 -9.10
C LYS A 126 -9.66 14.83 -8.49
N LYS A 127 -9.67 14.57 -7.19
CA LYS A 127 -8.60 13.82 -6.51
C LYS A 127 -8.90 12.33 -6.54
N ALA A 128 -8.00 11.53 -7.04
CA ALA A 128 -8.01 10.09 -6.85
C ALA A 128 -7.39 9.72 -5.48
N TYR A 129 -7.78 8.58 -4.92
CA TYR A 129 -7.27 8.10 -3.64
C TYR A 129 -6.16 7.08 -3.86
N HIS A 130 -4.90 7.54 -4.04
CA HIS A 130 -3.74 6.71 -4.36
C HIS A 130 -2.51 6.95 -3.47
N ALA A 131 -2.30 8.18 -2.99
CA ALA A 131 -1.08 8.55 -2.27
C ALA A 131 -1.08 8.15 -0.77
N GLY A 132 -2.27 7.94 -0.20
CA GLY A 132 -2.43 7.60 1.22
C GLY A 132 -1.77 8.60 2.16
N ILE A 133 -1.16 8.12 3.25
CA ILE A 133 -0.36 8.95 4.16
C ILE A 133 0.93 9.30 3.45
N SER A 134 1.05 10.56 3.05
CA SER A 134 2.08 11.01 2.13
C SER A 134 2.60 12.39 2.50
N TYR A 135 3.85 12.64 2.12
CA TYR A 135 4.56 13.88 2.39
C TYR A 135 5.52 14.20 1.25
N ALA A 136 5.57 15.46 0.85
CA ALA A 136 6.58 15.96 -0.06
C ALA A 136 7.11 17.31 0.43
N LYS A 137 8.42 17.49 0.30
CA LYS A 137 9.07 18.79 0.45
C LYS A 137 9.44 19.27 -0.95
N ILE A 138 8.79 20.33 -1.40
CA ILE A 138 8.96 20.86 -2.75
C ILE A 138 9.59 22.23 -2.72
N LYS A 139 10.30 22.60 -3.76
CA LYS A 139 10.87 23.96 -3.91
C LYS A 139 9.93 24.83 -4.74
N ILE A 140 9.51 25.98 -4.18
CA ILE A 140 8.72 26.99 -4.86
C ILE A 140 9.50 28.31 -4.81
N GLY A 141 10.04 28.73 -5.96
CA GLY A 141 11.01 29.82 -5.98
C GLY A 141 12.24 29.46 -5.14
N GLU A 142 12.64 30.33 -4.22
CA GLU A 142 13.76 30.08 -3.31
C GLU A 142 13.35 29.37 -2.00
N GLN A 143 12.06 29.18 -1.75
CA GLN A 143 11.53 28.60 -0.51
C GLN A 143 11.19 27.12 -0.68
N PHE A 144 11.22 26.38 0.44
CA PHE A 144 10.70 25.02 0.51
C PHE A 144 9.33 25.04 1.15
N GLU A 145 8.41 24.32 0.55
CA GLU A 145 7.07 24.07 1.08
C GLU A 145 6.92 22.59 1.41
N GLU A 146 6.30 22.29 2.55
CA GLU A 146 6.02 20.96 3.02
C GLU A 146 4.55 20.64 2.81
N LEU A 147 4.28 19.62 2.01
CA LEU A 147 2.93 19.20 1.66
C LEU A 147 2.61 17.83 2.23
N THR A 148 1.40 17.69 2.73
CA THR A 148 0.78 16.42 3.11
C THR A 148 -0.51 16.23 2.33
N ALA A 149 -1.18 15.07 2.46
CA ALA A 149 -2.42 14.78 1.73
C ALA A 149 -2.27 14.97 0.20
N LEU A 150 -1.22 14.36 -0.37
CA LEU A 150 -0.81 14.63 -1.74
C LEU A 150 -1.82 14.23 -2.82
N ASN A 151 -2.87 13.48 -2.48
CA ASN A 151 -4.02 13.27 -3.39
C ASN A 151 -4.62 14.58 -3.91
N ASP A 152 -4.59 15.65 -3.10
CA ASP A 152 -5.17 16.95 -3.47
C ASP A 152 -4.35 17.66 -4.57
N TYR A 153 -3.05 17.35 -4.68
CA TYR A 153 -2.09 18.03 -5.55
C TYR A 153 -1.63 17.19 -6.74
N SER A 154 -1.97 15.90 -6.76
CA SER A 154 -1.34 14.95 -7.70
C SER A 154 -2.30 14.30 -8.69
N ILE A 155 -1.72 13.86 -9.80
CA ILE A 155 -2.30 12.85 -10.68
C ILE A 155 -1.63 11.52 -10.35
N GLY A 156 -2.41 10.49 -10.01
CA GLY A 156 -1.91 9.13 -9.76
C GLY A 156 -1.97 8.28 -11.02
N ILE A 157 -0.90 7.56 -11.31
CA ILE A 157 -0.79 6.59 -12.40
C ILE A 157 -0.44 5.23 -11.81
N GLU A 158 -1.34 4.27 -11.94
CA GLU A 158 -1.10 2.86 -11.61
C GLU A 158 -0.59 2.11 -12.84
N ILE A 159 0.50 1.38 -12.71
CA ILE A 159 1.14 0.64 -13.80
C ILE A 159 1.04 -0.84 -13.49
N VAL A 160 0.34 -1.60 -14.35
CA VAL A 160 0.09 -3.03 -14.13
C VAL A 160 1.39 -3.81 -14.19
N ASN A 161 1.92 -4.16 -13.04
CA ASN A 161 3.15 -4.92 -12.87
C ASN A 161 3.19 -5.51 -11.46
N THR A 162 3.81 -6.68 -11.30
CA THR A 162 3.96 -7.34 -10.00
C THR A 162 5.10 -6.75 -9.15
N GLY A 163 5.89 -5.83 -9.69
CA GLY A 163 7.12 -5.31 -9.07
C GLY A 163 8.31 -6.30 -9.06
N ARG A 164 8.10 -7.53 -9.52
CA ARG A 164 9.12 -8.61 -9.54
C ARG A 164 9.73 -8.88 -10.91
N GLU A 165 9.30 -8.15 -11.91
CA GLU A 165 9.68 -8.27 -13.30
C GLU A 165 9.93 -6.91 -13.93
N LEU A 166 10.67 -6.89 -15.02
CA LEU A 166 10.86 -5.67 -15.80
C LEU A 166 9.51 -5.22 -16.38
N PHE A 167 9.34 -3.91 -16.42
CA PHE A 167 8.18 -3.31 -17.07
C PHE A 167 8.31 -3.48 -18.59
N PRO A 168 7.29 -3.96 -19.32
CA PRO A 168 7.34 -4.08 -20.76
C PRO A 168 7.67 -2.75 -21.44
N GLN A 169 8.50 -2.79 -22.48
CA GLN A 169 8.93 -1.58 -23.20
C GLN A 169 7.73 -0.75 -23.70
N GLN A 170 6.73 -1.39 -24.30
CA GLN A 170 5.53 -0.70 -24.78
C GLN A 170 4.76 -0.02 -23.65
N GLN A 171 4.71 -0.63 -22.46
CA GLN A 171 4.08 -0.04 -21.28
C GLN A 171 4.84 1.22 -20.84
N MET A 172 6.18 1.15 -20.74
CA MET A 172 7.02 2.27 -20.35
C MET A 172 6.98 3.42 -21.37
N GLU A 173 6.92 3.12 -22.66
CA GLU A 173 6.73 4.14 -23.71
C GLU A 173 5.38 4.87 -23.53
N SER A 174 4.31 4.15 -23.23
CA SER A 174 3.00 4.75 -22.95
C SER A 174 3.01 5.58 -21.67
N VAL A 175 3.68 5.12 -20.61
CA VAL A 175 3.89 5.89 -19.37
C VAL A 175 4.63 7.19 -19.67
N LYS A 176 5.70 7.14 -20.44
CA LYS A 176 6.48 8.32 -20.85
C LYS A 176 5.60 9.33 -21.60
N GLU A 177 4.87 8.89 -22.63
CA GLU A 177 3.98 9.77 -23.39
C GLU A 177 2.90 10.41 -22.52
N LEU A 178 2.30 9.63 -21.59
CA LEU A 178 1.31 10.13 -20.65
C LEU A 178 1.92 11.18 -19.70
N LEU A 179 3.12 10.92 -19.16
CA LEU A 179 3.81 11.87 -18.28
C LEU A 179 4.13 13.18 -19.00
N LEU A 180 4.68 13.13 -20.22
CA LEU A 180 4.95 14.33 -21.02
C LEU A 180 3.68 15.14 -21.29
N TYR A 181 2.57 14.45 -21.59
CA TYR A 181 1.27 15.09 -21.76
C TYR A 181 0.81 15.80 -20.48
N LEU A 182 0.87 15.13 -19.32
CA LEU A 182 0.43 15.69 -18.04
C LEU A 182 1.32 16.85 -17.60
N MET A 183 2.64 16.72 -17.74
CA MET A 183 3.60 17.78 -17.42
C MET A 183 3.31 19.03 -18.25
N LYS A 184 3.05 18.88 -19.54
CA LYS A 184 2.68 19.99 -20.43
C LYS A 184 1.33 20.59 -20.06
N ARG A 185 0.30 19.76 -19.81
CA ARG A 185 -1.07 20.20 -19.52
C ARG A 185 -1.16 21.02 -18.24
N PHE A 186 -0.50 20.55 -17.19
CA PHE A 186 -0.56 21.15 -15.84
C PHE A 186 0.68 21.99 -15.49
N LYS A 187 1.61 22.18 -16.41
CA LYS A 187 2.89 22.88 -16.20
C LYS A 187 3.69 22.28 -15.02
N ILE A 188 3.70 20.95 -14.94
CA ILE A 188 4.42 20.22 -13.90
C ILE A 188 5.91 20.20 -14.24
N ARG A 189 6.75 20.61 -13.28
CA ARG A 189 8.20 20.54 -13.43
C ARG A 189 8.68 19.09 -13.38
N LYS A 190 9.86 18.81 -13.97
CA LYS A 190 10.41 17.45 -14.00
C LYS A 190 10.64 16.85 -12.61
N ASP A 191 11.05 17.67 -11.65
CA ASP A 191 11.30 17.30 -10.26
C ASP A 191 10.01 17.08 -9.43
N MET A 192 8.85 17.20 -10.07
CA MET A 192 7.53 17.00 -9.47
C MET A 192 6.85 15.70 -9.98
N VAL A 193 7.61 14.81 -10.59
CA VAL A 193 7.20 13.45 -10.92
C VAL A 193 7.87 12.51 -9.93
N PHE A 194 7.08 11.93 -9.04
CA PHE A 194 7.53 11.13 -7.90
C PHE A 194 7.13 9.66 -8.04
N SER A 195 7.92 8.77 -7.47
CA SER A 195 7.44 7.45 -7.07
C SER A 195 6.59 7.55 -5.79
N HIS A 196 5.72 6.57 -5.56
CA HIS A 196 5.01 6.47 -4.28
C HIS A 196 6.00 6.30 -3.11
N ALA A 197 7.08 5.57 -3.34
CA ALA A 197 8.15 5.38 -2.36
C ALA A 197 8.77 6.70 -1.90
N GLU A 198 8.94 7.69 -2.78
CA GLU A 198 9.54 9.00 -2.45
C GLU A 198 8.66 9.88 -1.59
N ILE A 199 7.35 9.71 -1.72
CA ILE A 199 6.37 10.49 -0.97
C ILE A 199 5.79 9.74 0.24
N GLY A 200 6.06 8.45 0.35
CA GLY A 200 5.67 7.63 1.48
C GLY A 200 6.36 8.05 2.78
N THR A 201 5.75 7.73 3.90
CA THR A 201 6.36 7.90 5.22
C THR A 201 7.12 6.65 5.63
N ILE A 202 7.99 6.75 6.64
CA ILE A 202 8.54 5.59 7.33
C ILE A 202 7.70 5.26 8.55
N LEU A 203 7.69 3.99 8.92
CA LEU A 203 7.10 3.49 10.14
C LEU A 203 8.21 2.92 11.02
N TYR A 204 8.24 3.33 12.29
CA TYR A 204 9.06 2.64 13.26
C TYR A 204 8.37 1.35 13.68
N ASN A 205 9.04 0.23 13.46
CA ASN A 205 8.56 -1.07 13.89
C ASN A 205 9.25 -1.46 15.18
N GLU A 206 8.52 -1.38 16.29
CA GLU A 206 9.04 -1.67 17.63
C GLU A 206 9.59 -3.10 17.76
N ALA A 207 8.93 -4.07 17.14
CA ALA A 207 9.34 -5.47 17.17
C ALA A 207 10.67 -5.71 16.44
N LEU A 208 10.95 -4.93 15.41
CA LEU A 208 12.19 -5.01 14.62
C LEU A 208 13.27 -4.06 15.18
N GLY A 209 12.89 -3.04 15.97
CA GLY A 209 13.77 -1.97 16.41
C GLY A 209 14.33 -1.17 15.22
N SER A 210 13.54 -0.96 14.16
CA SER A 210 14.04 -0.44 12.90
C SER A 210 12.97 0.37 12.17
N TYR A 211 13.40 1.35 11.35
CA TYR A 211 12.53 2.10 10.47
C TYR A 211 12.31 1.36 9.15
N MET A 212 11.08 1.36 8.67
CA MET A 212 10.68 0.74 7.41
C MET A 212 9.95 1.73 6.51
N LEU A 213 10.22 1.68 5.21
CA LEU A 213 9.39 2.41 4.23
C LEU A 213 7.98 1.85 4.23
N ARG A 214 7.00 2.75 4.29
CA ARG A 214 5.59 2.40 4.16
C ARG A 214 5.23 1.98 2.75
N LYS A 215 5.87 2.58 1.76
CA LYS A 215 5.66 2.33 0.33
C LYS A 215 6.98 2.19 -0.40
N VAL A 216 7.03 1.32 -1.40
CA VAL A 216 8.24 1.00 -2.17
C VAL A 216 8.01 1.05 -3.68
N ASP A 217 6.74 1.19 -4.12
CA ASP A 217 6.35 1.24 -5.53
C ASP A 217 6.82 2.55 -6.23
N PRO A 218 7.09 2.51 -7.56
CA PRO A 218 6.99 1.40 -8.49
C PRO A 218 8.17 0.42 -8.46
N HIS A 219 9.05 0.46 -7.48
CA HIS A 219 10.07 -0.51 -7.19
C HIS A 219 11.36 -0.38 -8.04
N LYS A 220 12.37 -1.22 -7.70
CA LYS A 220 13.72 -1.18 -8.27
C LYS A 220 13.82 -1.53 -9.76
N LEU A 221 12.82 -2.22 -10.32
CA LEU A 221 12.81 -2.65 -11.72
C LEU A 221 12.07 -1.68 -12.66
N PHE A 222 11.55 -0.57 -12.13
CA PHE A 222 10.94 0.46 -12.93
C PHE A 222 11.99 1.24 -13.75
N ASP A 223 11.71 1.50 -15.03
CA ASP A 223 12.69 2.10 -15.95
C ASP A 223 12.77 3.63 -15.82
N TRP A 224 13.38 4.07 -14.71
CA TRP A 224 13.70 5.49 -14.51
C TRP A 224 14.65 6.05 -15.56
N GLU A 225 15.53 5.23 -16.16
CA GLU A 225 16.48 5.68 -17.18
C GLU A 225 15.77 6.16 -18.45
N LEU A 226 14.69 5.47 -18.86
CA LEU A 226 13.86 5.93 -19.98
C LEU A 226 13.24 7.30 -19.68
N LEU A 227 12.74 7.50 -18.47
CA LEU A 227 12.12 8.77 -18.07
C LEU A 227 13.14 9.89 -18.01
N GLU A 228 14.33 9.63 -17.46
CA GLU A 228 15.43 10.57 -17.40
C GLU A 228 15.83 11.09 -18.78
N ARG A 229 16.07 10.19 -19.75
CA ARG A 229 16.41 10.55 -21.13
C ARG A 229 15.39 11.49 -21.78
N ASN A 230 14.17 11.50 -21.25
CA ASN A 230 13.08 12.36 -21.68
C ASN A 230 12.84 13.55 -20.75
N ASN A 231 13.79 13.86 -19.85
CA ASN A 231 13.72 14.96 -18.90
C ASN A 231 12.52 14.88 -17.95
N ILE A 232 12.21 13.68 -17.49
CA ILE A 232 11.12 13.37 -16.54
C ILE A 232 11.73 12.83 -15.25
N GLY A 233 11.31 13.39 -14.10
CA GLY A 233 11.76 12.96 -12.78
C GLY A 233 13.05 13.62 -12.31
N LEU A 234 13.47 13.28 -11.10
CA LEU A 234 14.68 13.80 -10.46
C LEU A 234 15.82 12.79 -10.61
N HIS A 235 16.56 12.82 -11.71
CA HIS A 235 17.67 11.92 -11.98
C HIS A 235 18.86 12.61 -12.61
N ILE A 236 19.88 11.80 -12.87
CA ILE A 236 21.11 12.19 -13.55
C ILE A 236 20.93 12.05 -15.05
N ASN A 237 21.45 13.01 -15.80
CA ASN A 237 21.59 12.87 -17.25
C ASN A 237 22.68 11.88 -17.65
N ASP A 238 22.55 11.25 -18.79
CA ASP A 238 23.27 10.19 -19.48
C ASP A 238 24.81 10.22 -19.50
N ARG A 239 25.46 11.05 -18.72
CA ARG A 239 26.88 11.33 -18.89
C ARG A 239 27.81 10.63 -17.91
N ILE A 240 27.30 9.73 -17.07
CA ILE A 240 28.17 8.89 -16.27
C ILE A 240 28.69 7.77 -17.18
N ASP A 241 30.00 7.81 -17.41
CA ASP A 241 30.68 6.74 -18.09
C ASP A 241 30.45 5.42 -17.33
N HIS A 242 29.65 4.54 -17.92
CA HIS A 242 29.29 3.25 -17.33
C HIS A 242 30.50 2.35 -17.05
N ASN A 243 31.60 2.50 -17.79
CA ASN A 243 32.84 1.75 -17.56
C ASN A 243 33.53 2.27 -16.31
N LYS A 244 33.58 3.59 -16.12
CA LYS A 244 34.06 4.23 -14.90
C LYS A 244 33.16 3.90 -13.71
N ALA A 245 31.85 3.90 -13.91
CA ALA A 245 30.86 3.53 -12.91
C ALA A 245 31.06 2.11 -12.40
N LYS A 246 31.31 1.15 -13.27
CA LYS A 246 31.55 -0.25 -12.89
C LYS A 246 32.75 -0.39 -11.95
N HIS A 247 33.85 0.33 -12.23
CA HIS A 247 35.05 0.32 -11.38
C HIS A 247 34.81 0.97 -10.01
N LEU A 248 33.96 2.00 -9.95
CA LEU A 248 33.65 2.71 -8.70
C LEU A 248 32.68 1.94 -7.80
N MET A 249 31.87 1.03 -8.34
CA MET A 249 30.90 0.25 -7.59
C MET A 249 31.50 -0.69 -6.54
N ASP A 250 32.72 -1.13 -6.76
CA ASP A 250 33.40 -2.03 -5.84
C ASP A 250 33.98 -1.30 -4.61
N LYS A 251 34.01 0.03 -4.65
CA LYS A 251 34.52 0.86 -3.57
C LYS A 251 33.44 1.20 -2.55
N VAL A 252 33.54 0.62 -1.36
CA VAL A 252 32.68 0.96 -0.21
C VAL A 252 33.28 2.16 0.51
N LEU A 253 32.51 3.27 0.62
CA LEU A 253 32.88 4.43 1.43
C LEU A 253 32.32 4.31 2.86
N TYR A 254 31.05 3.97 2.99
CA TYR A 254 30.33 3.88 4.26
C TYR A 254 29.42 2.68 4.30
N LYS A 255 29.20 2.13 5.48
CA LYS A 255 28.30 1.01 5.76
C LYS A 255 27.44 1.30 7.00
N MET A 256 26.44 0.50 7.21
CA MET A 256 25.58 0.59 8.40
C MET A 256 26.40 0.58 9.69
N GLY A 257 26.12 1.53 10.59
CA GLY A 257 26.78 1.71 11.88
C GLY A 257 28.04 2.60 11.85
N ASP A 258 28.53 2.99 10.67
CA ASP A 258 29.66 3.93 10.58
C ASP A 258 29.25 5.31 11.12
N LYS A 259 30.17 5.94 11.86
CA LYS A 259 29.99 7.29 12.44
C LYS A 259 31.08 8.21 11.93
N ASN A 260 30.67 9.22 11.15
CA ASN A 260 31.60 10.19 10.54
C ASN A 260 30.87 11.48 10.17
N VAL A 261 31.54 12.62 10.36
CA VAL A 261 31.02 13.93 9.93
C VAL A 261 30.73 13.98 8.43
N ALA A 262 31.46 13.22 7.62
CA ALA A 262 31.19 13.13 6.18
C ALA A 262 29.80 12.51 5.89
N ILE A 263 29.30 11.60 6.74
CA ILE A 263 27.95 11.04 6.62
C ILE A 263 26.90 12.13 6.83
N LEU A 264 27.08 13.01 7.81
CA LEU A 264 26.20 14.17 8.00
C LEU A 264 26.18 15.05 6.75
N LYS A 265 27.34 15.37 6.18
CA LYS A 265 27.43 16.14 4.94
C LYS A 265 26.75 15.45 3.75
N LEU A 266 26.79 14.11 3.69
CA LEU A 266 26.06 13.33 2.68
C LEU A 266 24.55 13.43 2.86
N LYS A 267 24.05 13.32 4.10
CA LYS A 267 22.63 13.51 4.41
C LYS A 267 22.16 14.90 3.96
N GLU A 268 22.93 15.95 4.29
CA GLU A 268 22.65 17.32 3.88
C GLU A 268 22.65 17.49 2.35
N ARG A 269 23.62 16.88 1.67
CA ARG A 269 23.71 16.93 0.19
C ARG A 269 22.50 16.23 -0.45
N LEU A 270 22.17 15.02 -0.01
CA LEU A 270 21.02 14.28 -0.52
C LEU A 270 19.70 15.03 -0.26
N ASN A 271 19.56 15.65 0.90
CA ASN A 271 18.39 16.48 1.20
C ASN A 271 18.27 17.69 0.26
N ARG A 272 19.38 18.33 -0.13
CA ARG A 272 19.37 19.41 -1.15
C ARG A 272 18.89 18.91 -2.51
N PHE A 273 19.11 17.64 -2.83
CA PHE A 273 18.60 16.99 -4.03
C PHE A 273 17.21 16.36 -3.83
N LEU A 274 16.52 16.69 -2.74
CA LEU A 274 15.20 16.18 -2.38
C LEU A 274 15.17 14.69 -1.99
N TYR A 275 16.31 14.03 -1.89
CA TYR A 275 16.44 12.72 -1.25
C TYR A 275 16.58 12.91 0.26
N LYS A 276 15.46 13.08 0.91
CA LYS A 276 15.37 13.40 2.34
C LYS A 276 15.12 12.19 3.20
N ILE A 277 15.44 12.31 4.46
CA ILE A 277 14.94 11.38 5.47
C ILE A 277 13.42 11.54 5.53
N HIS A 278 12.70 10.43 5.31
CA HIS A 278 11.24 10.44 5.32
C HIS A 278 10.71 10.75 6.72
N PRO A 279 9.65 11.56 6.83
CA PRO A 279 8.98 11.72 8.10
C PRO A 279 8.37 10.36 8.53
N TRP A 280 8.35 10.10 9.81
CA TRP A 280 7.64 8.93 10.29
C TRP A 280 6.16 9.25 10.52
N SER A 281 5.30 8.26 10.33
CA SER A 281 3.88 8.36 10.65
C SER A 281 3.51 7.32 11.71
N ASP A 282 2.57 7.67 12.56
CA ASP A 282 1.98 6.70 13.46
C ASP A 282 0.93 5.82 12.73
N LYS A 283 0.43 4.81 13.43
CA LYS A 283 -0.61 3.90 12.90
C LYS A 283 -1.93 4.61 12.56
N LYS A 284 -2.17 5.80 13.14
CA LYS A 284 -3.37 6.62 12.90
C LYS A 284 -3.19 7.59 11.73
N GLY A 285 -2.02 7.63 11.12
CA GLY A 285 -1.71 8.48 9.98
C GLY A 285 -1.24 9.89 10.34
N LYS A 286 -1.01 10.18 11.63
CA LYS A 286 -0.37 11.43 12.01
C LYS A 286 1.07 11.42 11.53
N ILE A 287 1.42 12.41 10.70
CA ILE A 287 2.79 12.58 10.21
C ILE A 287 3.54 13.43 11.24
N ASN A 288 4.65 12.89 11.72
CA ASN A 288 5.59 13.62 12.55
C ASN A 288 6.73 14.06 11.64
N LEU A 289 6.73 15.35 11.34
CA LEU A 289 7.78 15.95 10.53
C LEU A 289 9.13 15.80 11.26
N PRO A 290 10.22 15.49 10.54
CA PRO A 290 11.52 15.38 11.15
C PRO A 290 11.88 16.72 11.81
N ASP A 291 12.20 16.72 13.09
CA ASP A 291 13.04 17.78 13.63
C ASP A 291 14.40 17.63 12.94
N ASP A 292 14.76 18.59 12.11
CA ASP A 292 16.00 18.59 11.34
C ASP A 292 17.25 18.31 12.22
N ARG A 293 17.15 18.60 13.52
CA ARG A 293 18.20 18.35 14.50
C ARG A 293 18.32 16.88 14.95
N ILE A 294 17.23 16.12 14.93
CA ILE A 294 17.20 14.72 15.41
C ILE A 294 17.60 13.74 14.30
N ASN A 295 17.24 14.03 13.04
CA ASN A 295 17.40 13.12 11.91
C ASN A 295 18.74 13.24 11.18
N TYR A 296 19.55 14.27 11.48
CA TYR A 296 20.86 14.48 10.89
C TYR A 296 21.99 14.13 11.85
N SER A 297 22.00 12.88 12.32
CA SER A 297 23.14 12.33 13.04
C SER A 297 24.32 12.09 12.10
N ASN A 298 25.53 11.99 12.63
CA ASN A 298 26.72 11.60 11.88
C ASN A 298 26.84 10.08 11.68
N GLU A 299 25.78 9.30 11.95
CA GLU A 299 25.72 7.84 11.84
C GLU A 299 25.02 7.43 10.55
N PHE A 300 25.55 6.39 9.90
CA PHE A 300 24.87 5.69 8.83
C PHE A 300 23.86 4.72 9.46
N ASP A 301 22.70 5.24 9.80
CA ASP A 301 21.60 4.52 10.44
C ASP A 301 20.63 3.88 9.42
N ASP A 302 19.68 3.12 9.91
CA ASP A 302 18.66 2.45 9.09
C ASP A 302 17.74 3.44 8.35
N SER A 303 17.45 4.60 8.93
CA SER A 303 16.69 5.67 8.28
C SER A 303 17.44 6.20 7.06
N PHE A 304 18.74 6.46 7.21
CA PHE A 304 19.59 6.90 6.11
C PHE A 304 19.82 5.80 5.06
N MET A 305 19.85 4.54 5.47
CA MET A 305 19.90 3.40 4.56
C MET A 305 18.74 3.46 3.53
N TRP A 306 17.53 3.79 3.97
CA TRP A 306 16.38 3.91 3.06
C TRP A 306 16.52 5.08 2.09
N VAL A 307 17.10 6.20 2.51
CA VAL A 307 17.43 7.34 1.62
C VAL A 307 18.41 6.92 0.54
N VAL A 308 19.47 6.20 0.92
CA VAL A 308 20.47 5.67 -0.03
C VAL A 308 19.85 4.64 -0.97
N TYR A 309 18.96 3.80 -0.46
CA TYR A 309 18.21 2.83 -1.28
C TYR A 309 17.36 3.53 -2.34
N GLN A 310 16.59 4.55 -1.98
CA GLN A 310 15.79 5.35 -2.92
C GLN A 310 16.67 6.06 -3.95
N PHE A 311 17.75 6.68 -3.49
CA PHE A 311 18.72 7.28 -4.39
C PHE A 311 19.30 6.26 -5.39
N SER A 312 19.58 5.06 -4.93
CA SER A 312 20.09 3.96 -5.79
C SER A 312 19.07 3.53 -6.84
N ILE A 313 17.79 3.43 -6.46
CA ILE A 313 16.71 3.07 -7.40
C ILE A 313 16.60 4.09 -8.54
N HIS A 314 16.76 5.37 -8.24
CA HIS A 314 16.68 6.42 -9.26
C HIS A 314 17.92 6.53 -10.13
N ASN A 315 19.09 6.38 -9.54
CA ASN A 315 20.33 6.87 -10.16
C ASN A 315 21.30 5.76 -10.58
N LEU A 316 21.06 4.50 -10.23
CA LEU A 316 21.86 3.37 -10.73
C LEU A 316 21.18 2.75 -11.95
N PRO A 317 21.98 2.25 -12.93
CA PRO A 317 21.45 1.51 -14.06
C PRO A 317 20.61 0.30 -13.64
N ILE A 318 19.54 0.00 -14.38
CA ILE A 318 18.60 -1.08 -14.07
C ILE A 318 19.29 -2.45 -13.96
N LYS A 319 20.35 -2.69 -14.77
CA LYS A 319 21.16 -3.91 -14.72
C LYS A 319 21.85 -4.11 -13.36
N ILE A 320 22.08 -3.03 -12.61
CA ILE A 320 22.70 -3.04 -11.29
C ILE A 320 21.62 -3.09 -10.22
N ARG A 321 20.55 -2.31 -10.39
CA ARG A 321 19.44 -2.24 -9.44
C ARG A 321 18.71 -3.57 -9.25
N LYS A 322 18.66 -4.42 -10.29
CA LYS A 322 18.02 -5.75 -10.18
C LYS A 322 18.60 -6.61 -9.05
N ASP A 323 19.87 -6.41 -8.70
CA ASP A 323 20.55 -7.15 -7.64
C ASP A 323 20.30 -6.55 -6.23
N LEU A 324 19.66 -5.39 -6.12
CA LEU A 324 19.20 -4.87 -4.84
C LEU A 324 18.14 -5.81 -4.24
N PRO A 325 18.08 -5.95 -2.92
CA PRO A 325 17.07 -6.81 -2.30
C PRO A 325 15.67 -6.28 -2.58
N LEU A 326 14.73 -7.19 -2.73
CA LEU A 326 13.32 -6.87 -2.63
C LEU A 326 12.98 -6.68 -1.15
N THR A 327 11.86 -6.01 -0.88
CA THR A 327 11.40 -5.81 0.49
C THR A 327 10.87 -7.11 1.11
N LEU A 328 10.63 -7.10 2.41
CA LEU A 328 10.05 -8.23 3.16
C LEU A 328 8.68 -8.71 2.66
N GLU A 329 8.03 -7.95 1.78
CA GLU A 329 6.71 -8.27 1.20
C GLU A 329 6.62 -9.65 0.55
N GLN A 330 7.75 -10.18 0.15
CA GLN A 330 7.82 -11.49 -0.51
C GLN A 330 7.68 -12.67 0.44
N GLN A 331 7.63 -12.40 1.74
CA GLN A 331 7.51 -13.41 2.77
C GLN A 331 6.04 -13.55 3.18
N ASP A 332 5.28 -14.38 2.52
CA ASP A 332 3.87 -14.69 2.82
C ASP A 332 3.69 -15.46 4.17
N ILE A 333 4.32 -14.91 5.22
CA ILE A 333 4.37 -15.55 6.53
C ILE A 333 2.99 -15.54 7.21
N PHE A 334 2.30 -14.39 7.14
CA PHE A 334 1.08 -14.20 7.92
C PHE A 334 -0.11 -15.00 7.39
N PRO A 335 -0.40 -14.99 6.08
CA PRO A 335 -1.42 -15.87 5.51
C PRO A 335 -1.19 -17.35 5.79
N LYS A 336 0.05 -17.83 5.66
CA LYS A 336 0.42 -19.22 5.97
C LYS A 336 0.22 -19.59 7.44
N LEU A 337 0.54 -18.67 8.36
CA LEU A 337 0.31 -18.88 9.77
C LEU A 337 -1.19 -18.90 10.11
N LEU A 338 -1.96 -17.97 9.55
CA LEU A 338 -3.40 -17.97 9.75
C LEU A 338 -4.03 -19.25 9.22
N GLY A 339 -3.57 -19.75 8.06
CA GLY A 339 -3.97 -21.05 7.52
C GLY A 339 -3.66 -22.20 8.47
N LYS A 340 -2.51 -22.17 9.17
CA LYS A 340 -2.14 -23.18 10.19
C LYS A 340 -3.10 -23.17 11.40
N TYR A 341 -3.53 -22.00 11.84
CA TYR A 341 -4.41 -21.85 13.01
C TYR A 341 -5.91 -21.98 12.68
N ARG A 342 -6.28 -21.87 11.40
CA ARG A 342 -7.67 -21.94 10.92
C ARG A 342 -8.44 -23.15 11.45
N ASP A 343 -7.84 -24.34 11.33
CA ASP A 343 -8.51 -25.58 11.69
C ASP A 343 -8.73 -25.71 13.21
N SER A 344 -7.80 -25.18 14.01
CA SER A 344 -7.95 -25.12 15.47
C SER A 344 -9.09 -24.18 15.87
N ILE A 345 -9.15 -22.98 15.26
CA ILE A 345 -10.22 -22.00 15.50
C ILE A 345 -11.58 -22.57 15.07
N TYR A 346 -11.65 -23.19 13.89
CA TYR A 346 -12.87 -23.80 13.39
C TYR A 346 -13.34 -24.97 14.26
N SER A 347 -12.44 -25.86 14.68
CA SER A 347 -12.74 -26.99 15.57
C SER A 347 -13.26 -26.50 16.93
N THR A 348 -12.69 -25.43 17.47
CA THR A 348 -13.14 -24.81 18.71
C THR A 348 -14.57 -24.31 18.57
N PHE A 349 -14.91 -23.70 17.43
CA PHE A 349 -16.26 -23.22 17.14
C PHE A 349 -17.29 -24.36 17.06
N ASN A 350 -16.97 -25.40 16.30
CA ASN A 350 -17.86 -26.57 16.19
C ASN A 350 -18.13 -27.24 17.56
N ASN A 351 -17.14 -27.23 18.43
CA ASN A 351 -17.29 -27.74 19.79
C ASN A 351 -18.26 -26.86 20.62
N LEU A 352 -18.17 -25.51 20.50
CA LEU A 352 -19.12 -24.62 21.15
C LEU A 352 -20.54 -24.85 20.64
N HIS A 353 -20.73 -24.88 19.31
CA HIS A 353 -22.04 -25.13 18.69
C HIS A 353 -22.66 -26.41 19.20
N SER A 354 -21.91 -27.51 19.20
CA SER A 354 -22.36 -28.80 19.73
C SER A 354 -22.73 -28.75 21.21
N LYS A 355 -21.95 -28.08 22.05
CA LYS A 355 -22.22 -27.96 23.49
C LYS A 355 -23.44 -27.10 23.78
N ILE A 356 -23.67 -26.00 23.05
CA ILE A 356 -24.88 -25.20 23.21
C ILE A 356 -26.11 -26.00 22.81
N HIS A 357 -26.06 -26.75 21.70
CA HIS A 357 -27.16 -27.65 21.30
C HIS A 357 -27.46 -28.75 22.32
N MET A 358 -26.42 -29.28 22.97
CA MET A 358 -26.63 -30.27 24.05
C MET A 358 -27.23 -29.65 25.32
N LEU A 359 -26.87 -28.43 25.64
CA LEU A 359 -27.32 -27.71 26.82
C LEU A 359 -28.76 -27.20 26.67
N VAL A 360 -29.11 -26.71 25.50
CA VAL A 360 -30.41 -26.10 25.19
C VAL A 360 -31.18 -27.02 24.24
N LYS A 361 -32.07 -27.84 24.81
CA LYS A 361 -32.92 -28.73 24.02
C LYS A 361 -34.17 -28.00 23.50
N PRO A 362 -34.77 -28.46 22.38
CA PRO A 362 -35.99 -27.85 21.85
C PRO A 362 -37.14 -27.74 22.85
N CYS A 363 -37.19 -28.64 23.82
CA CYS A 363 -38.23 -28.63 24.87
C CYS A 363 -37.98 -27.57 25.97
N ASP A 364 -36.82 -26.96 26.02
CA ASP A 364 -36.47 -25.94 27.02
C ASP A 364 -36.83 -24.51 26.57
N LEU A 365 -37.14 -24.33 25.29
CA LEU A 365 -37.48 -23.07 24.67
C LEU A 365 -38.89 -23.10 24.08
N ASN A 366 -39.56 -21.95 24.05
CA ASN A 366 -40.68 -21.79 23.14
C ASN A 366 -40.20 -21.83 21.67
N GLU A 367 -41.13 -22.00 20.74
CA GLU A 367 -40.82 -22.18 19.33
C GLU A 367 -40.11 -20.95 18.73
N GLU A 368 -40.43 -19.75 19.17
CA GLU A 368 -39.89 -18.49 18.72
C GLU A 368 -38.42 -18.32 19.17
N ASP A 369 -38.15 -18.50 20.48
CA ASP A 369 -36.79 -18.44 21.05
C ASP A 369 -35.88 -19.52 20.46
N TYR A 370 -36.41 -20.73 20.21
CA TYR A 370 -35.65 -21.81 19.59
C TYR A 370 -35.28 -21.48 18.15
N LYS A 371 -36.20 -20.98 17.31
CA LYS A 371 -35.93 -20.54 15.95
C LYS A 371 -34.93 -19.41 15.93
N TYR A 372 -35.06 -18.45 16.84
CA TYR A 372 -34.13 -17.34 16.97
C TYR A 372 -32.71 -17.82 17.32
N LEU A 373 -32.56 -18.67 18.35
CA LEU A 373 -31.26 -19.22 18.73
C LEU A 373 -30.62 -20.01 17.59
N LEU A 374 -31.39 -20.83 16.88
CA LEU A 374 -30.91 -21.59 15.74
C LEU A 374 -30.45 -20.69 14.60
N ALA A 375 -31.19 -19.61 14.32
CA ALA A 375 -30.81 -18.61 13.32
C ALA A 375 -29.49 -17.90 13.71
N CYS A 376 -29.32 -17.50 14.97
CA CYS A 376 -28.08 -16.90 15.48
C CYS A 376 -26.90 -17.85 15.34
N LEU A 377 -27.02 -19.11 15.77
CA LEU A 377 -25.97 -20.11 15.66
C LEU A 377 -25.59 -20.42 14.20
N THR A 378 -26.59 -20.51 13.32
CA THR A 378 -26.36 -20.75 11.87
C THR A 378 -25.68 -19.57 11.22
N SER A 379 -26.12 -18.35 11.50
CA SER A 379 -25.45 -17.11 11.01
C SER A 379 -24.00 -17.05 11.46
N TYR A 380 -23.76 -17.44 12.70
CA TYR A 380 -22.45 -17.45 13.30
C TYR A 380 -21.52 -18.49 12.65
N GLU A 381 -22.04 -19.71 12.41
CA GLU A 381 -21.31 -20.78 11.72
C GLU A 381 -20.88 -20.35 10.31
N GLN A 382 -21.75 -19.65 9.58
CA GLN A 382 -21.46 -19.16 8.24
C GLN A 382 -20.28 -18.16 8.24
N GLU A 383 -20.14 -17.35 9.27
CA GLU A 383 -19.07 -16.37 9.35
C GLU A 383 -17.74 -16.92 9.87
N VAL A 384 -17.76 -17.99 10.64
CA VAL A 384 -16.57 -18.69 11.14
C VAL A 384 -16.21 -19.90 10.27
N SER A 385 -16.95 -20.13 9.17
CA SER A 385 -16.71 -21.25 8.27
C SER A 385 -15.33 -21.22 7.63
N ARG A 386 -14.84 -22.41 7.26
CA ARG A 386 -13.56 -22.53 6.51
C ARG A 386 -13.52 -21.68 5.25
N GLY A 387 -14.69 -21.48 4.60
CA GLY A 387 -14.81 -20.64 3.42
C GLY A 387 -14.46 -19.17 3.70
N VAL A 388 -14.90 -18.64 4.85
CA VAL A 388 -14.58 -17.27 5.28
C VAL A 388 -13.08 -17.12 5.57
N PHE A 389 -12.48 -18.08 6.30
CA PHE A 389 -11.04 -18.10 6.53
C PHE A 389 -10.23 -18.22 5.24
N ASN A 390 -10.62 -19.09 4.32
CA ASN A 390 -9.95 -19.25 3.04
C ASN A 390 -10.01 -17.94 2.22
N SER A 391 -11.21 -17.34 2.16
CA SER A 391 -11.37 -16.05 1.45
C SER A 391 -10.53 -14.93 2.07
N LEU A 392 -10.38 -14.88 3.40
CA LEU A 392 -9.49 -13.94 4.05
C LEU A 392 -8.02 -14.23 3.71
N ILE A 393 -7.58 -15.48 3.78
CA ILE A 393 -6.22 -15.90 3.46
C ILE A 393 -5.90 -15.53 2.00
N ASP A 394 -6.77 -15.89 1.05
CA ASP A 394 -6.60 -15.55 -0.37
C ASP A 394 -6.52 -14.02 -0.56
N THR A 395 -7.36 -13.26 0.14
CA THR A 395 -7.34 -11.80 0.11
C THR A 395 -6.02 -11.25 0.68
N MET A 396 -5.57 -11.78 1.80
CA MET A 396 -4.30 -11.39 2.42
C MET A 396 -3.11 -11.72 1.53
N GLU A 397 -3.11 -12.86 0.81
CA GLU A 397 -2.06 -13.22 -0.14
C GLU A 397 -1.99 -12.23 -1.32
N ILE A 398 -3.14 -11.79 -1.83
CA ILE A 398 -3.22 -10.74 -2.85
C ILE A 398 -2.61 -9.43 -2.31
N TYR A 399 -3.01 -9.01 -1.12
CA TYR A 399 -2.47 -7.79 -0.49
C TYR A 399 -0.99 -7.93 -0.12
N TYR A 400 -0.55 -9.13 0.23
CA TYR A 400 0.84 -9.40 0.60
C TYR A 400 1.78 -9.26 -0.60
N ASN A 401 1.29 -9.56 -1.78
CA ASN A 401 2.00 -9.35 -3.03
C ASN A 401 1.90 -7.91 -3.55
N SER A 402 1.12 -7.05 -2.89
CA SER A 402 0.95 -5.63 -3.20
C SER A 402 1.65 -4.76 -2.15
N ASP A 403 1.91 -3.50 -2.46
CA ASP A 403 2.48 -2.54 -1.51
C ASP A 403 1.51 -2.13 -0.39
N LEU A 404 0.39 -2.83 -0.26
CA LEU A 404 -0.69 -2.59 0.69
C LEU A 404 -0.50 -3.33 2.03
N ARG A 405 0.74 -3.66 2.43
CA ARG A 405 1.04 -4.41 3.68
C ARG A 405 0.44 -3.86 4.95
N TYR A 406 0.33 -2.55 5.03
CA TYR A 406 -0.33 -1.92 6.16
C TYR A 406 -1.76 -2.42 6.32
N ASP A 407 -2.40 -2.74 5.21
CA ASP A 407 -3.79 -3.16 5.16
C ASP A 407 -3.98 -4.64 5.53
N ILE A 408 -2.94 -5.49 5.38
CA ILE A 408 -3.00 -6.91 5.81
C ILE A 408 -3.17 -7.02 7.32
N SER A 409 -2.39 -6.26 8.09
CA SER A 409 -2.56 -6.21 9.54
C SER A 409 -3.94 -5.67 9.91
N LEU A 410 -4.42 -4.66 9.21
CA LEU A 410 -5.75 -4.09 9.40
C LEU A 410 -6.84 -5.11 9.04
N LEU A 411 -6.73 -5.81 7.92
CA LEU A 411 -7.64 -6.87 7.50
C LEU A 411 -7.75 -7.97 8.56
N TYR A 412 -6.62 -8.44 9.05
CA TYR A 412 -6.58 -9.46 10.09
C TYR A 412 -7.21 -8.96 11.40
N HIS A 413 -6.84 -7.76 11.87
CA HIS A 413 -7.39 -7.20 13.11
C HIS A 413 -8.88 -6.92 12.99
N THR A 414 -9.34 -6.46 11.83
CA THR A 414 -10.77 -6.25 11.55
C THR A 414 -11.52 -7.58 11.60
N PHE A 415 -11.00 -8.61 10.93
CA PHE A 415 -11.56 -9.95 10.95
C PHE A 415 -11.64 -10.53 12.37
N LYS A 416 -10.53 -10.48 13.12
CA LYS A 416 -10.47 -10.90 14.53
C LYS A 416 -11.50 -10.16 15.37
N SER A 417 -11.57 -8.84 15.25
CA SER A 417 -12.53 -8.02 16.01
C SER A 417 -13.97 -8.36 15.66
N ASN A 418 -14.28 -8.60 14.40
CA ASN A 418 -15.62 -8.99 13.96
C ASN A 418 -16.03 -10.33 14.56
N ILE A 419 -15.14 -11.32 14.56
CA ILE A 419 -15.42 -12.62 15.19
C ILE A 419 -15.67 -12.46 16.68
N LEU A 420 -14.82 -11.71 17.39
CA LEU A 420 -14.98 -11.51 18.83
C LEU A 420 -16.25 -10.71 19.18
N ASN A 421 -16.58 -9.67 18.40
CA ASN A 421 -17.82 -8.91 18.58
C ASN A 421 -19.08 -9.77 18.39
N LYS A 422 -19.06 -10.69 17.41
CA LYS A 422 -20.19 -11.60 17.21
C LYS A 422 -20.37 -12.61 18.33
N ILE A 423 -19.26 -13.04 18.94
CA ILE A 423 -19.32 -13.85 20.16
C ILE A 423 -20.02 -13.09 21.28
N ASP A 424 -19.73 -11.78 21.41
CA ASP A 424 -20.40 -10.91 22.39
C ASP A 424 -21.90 -10.76 22.09
N ILE A 425 -22.25 -10.58 20.82
CA ILE A 425 -23.66 -10.51 20.38
C ILE A 425 -24.37 -11.81 20.70
N LEU A 426 -23.79 -12.98 20.35
CA LEU A 426 -24.36 -14.28 20.67
C LEU A 426 -24.57 -14.45 22.18
N GLN A 427 -23.66 -13.94 23.00
CA GLN A 427 -23.82 -13.96 24.46
C GLN A 427 -25.02 -13.11 24.91
N GLN A 428 -25.20 -11.93 24.36
CA GLN A 428 -26.34 -11.05 24.66
C GLN A 428 -27.65 -11.66 24.16
N ASP A 429 -27.66 -12.29 23.00
CA ASP A 429 -28.82 -12.96 22.45
C ASP A 429 -29.29 -14.08 23.38
N ILE A 430 -28.38 -14.93 23.89
CA ILE A 430 -28.71 -15.98 24.85
C ILE A 430 -29.25 -15.41 26.19
N LEU A 431 -28.66 -14.32 26.65
CA LEU A 431 -29.13 -13.62 27.85
C LEU A 431 -30.57 -13.04 27.68
N SER A 432 -30.98 -12.75 26.44
CA SER A 432 -32.28 -12.20 26.11
C SER A 432 -33.39 -13.23 25.96
N LEU A 433 -33.08 -14.55 25.93
CA LEU A 433 -34.06 -15.63 25.78
C LEU A 433 -34.97 -15.71 26.99
N LYS A 434 -36.25 -15.38 26.81
CA LYS A 434 -37.25 -15.28 27.90
C LYS A 434 -37.72 -16.61 28.45
N SER A 435 -37.69 -17.65 27.62
CA SER A 435 -38.21 -18.96 27.99
C SER A 435 -37.16 -19.87 28.61
N LEU A 436 -35.89 -19.53 28.56
CA LEU A 436 -34.82 -20.32 29.14
C LEU A 436 -34.65 -20.01 30.62
N ASN A 437 -34.49 -21.04 31.45
CA ASN A 437 -34.28 -20.84 32.88
C ASN A 437 -32.91 -20.22 33.18
N SER A 438 -32.80 -19.50 34.31
CA SER A 438 -31.61 -18.73 34.70
C SER A 438 -30.34 -19.61 34.82
N HIS A 439 -30.47 -20.86 35.26
CA HIS A 439 -29.33 -21.78 35.37
C HIS A 439 -28.71 -22.09 33.99
N LYS A 440 -29.55 -22.45 33.01
CA LYS A 440 -29.11 -22.76 31.65
C LYS A 440 -28.57 -21.52 30.93
N ILE A 441 -29.14 -20.32 31.15
CA ILE A 441 -28.60 -19.05 30.66
C ILE A 441 -27.20 -18.84 31.21
N THR A 442 -26.99 -19.02 32.50
CA THR A 442 -25.67 -18.88 33.14
C THR A 442 -24.67 -19.88 32.58
N GLU A 443 -25.07 -21.14 32.41
CA GLU A 443 -24.20 -22.19 31.89
C GLU A 443 -23.82 -21.93 30.43
N ALA A 444 -24.76 -21.52 29.57
CA ALA A 444 -24.50 -21.12 28.18
C ALA A 444 -23.61 -19.90 28.10
N SER A 445 -23.84 -18.88 28.92
CA SER A 445 -22.98 -17.71 29.01
C SER A 445 -21.53 -18.06 29.40
N ASN A 446 -21.35 -18.96 30.38
CA ASN A 446 -20.03 -19.42 30.79
C ASN A 446 -19.33 -20.21 29.66
N LEU A 447 -20.04 -21.04 28.91
CA LEU A 447 -19.50 -21.74 27.73
C LEU A 447 -19.03 -20.75 26.67
N ILE A 448 -19.82 -19.70 26.39
CA ILE A 448 -19.45 -18.67 25.40
C ILE A 448 -18.23 -17.87 25.87
N ALA A 449 -18.17 -17.47 27.15
CA ALA A 449 -17.03 -16.77 27.72
C ALA A 449 -15.74 -17.61 27.64
N MET A 450 -15.82 -18.89 27.96
CA MET A 450 -14.71 -19.82 27.82
C MET A 450 -14.29 -19.98 26.35
N PHE A 451 -15.25 -20.08 25.44
CA PHE A 451 -15.00 -20.15 24.02
C PHE A 451 -14.30 -18.85 23.50
N LYS A 452 -14.78 -17.68 23.92
CA LYS A 452 -14.15 -16.39 23.58
C LYS A 452 -12.70 -16.35 24.00
N THR A 453 -12.41 -16.86 25.21
CA THR A 453 -11.04 -16.94 25.73
C THR A 453 -10.16 -17.86 24.86
N ASN A 454 -10.69 -19.04 24.49
CA ASN A 454 -9.96 -20.00 23.66
C ASN A 454 -9.68 -19.45 22.26
N ILE A 455 -10.66 -18.84 21.60
CA ILE A 455 -10.50 -18.19 20.29
C ILE A 455 -9.47 -17.05 20.37
N SER A 456 -9.55 -16.20 21.40
CA SER A 456 -8.59 -15.12 21.63
C SER A 456 -7.18 -15.67 21.81
N SER A 457 -7.02 -16.79 22.51
CA SER A 457 -5.73 -17.46 22.70
C SER A 457 -5.15 -17.97 21.38
N GLU A 458 -5.98 -18.57 20.49
CA GLU A 458 -5.52 -19.03 19.18
C GLU A 458 -5.06 -17.86 18.28
N PHE A 459 -5.80 -16.75 18.27
CA PHE A 459 -5.36 -15.53 17.57
C PHE A 459 -4.05 -14.98 18.13
N GLN A 460 -3.89 -14.94 19.46
CA GLN A 460 -2.64 -14.51 20.11
C GLN A 460 -1.45 -15.40 19.74
N LYS A 461 -1.65 -16.72 19.66
CA LYS A 461 -0.59 -17.66 19.21
C LYS A 461 -0.17 -17.36 17.77
N CYS A 462 -1.12 -17.14 16.87
CA CYS A 462 -0.85 -16.76 15.49
C CYS A 462 -0.03 -15.45 15.40
N GLU A 463 -0.45 -14.43 16.11
CA GLU A 463 0.23 -13.13 16.16
C GLU A 463 1.66 -13.24 16.72
N LYS A 464 1.84 -13.98 17.79
CA LYS A 464 3.14 -14.21 18.41
C LYS A 464 4.08 -14.97 17.47
N GLU A 465 3.61 -16.05 16.84
CA GLU A 465 4.42 -16.81 15.89
C GLU A 465 4.76 -15.98 14.63
N HIS A 466 3.81 -15.19 14.14
CA HIS A 466 4.06 -14.25 13.06
C HIS A 466 5.18 -13.26 13.40
N SER A 467 5.07 -12.59 14.56
CA SER A 467 6.07 -11.63 15.00
C SER A 467 7.45 -12.25 15.12
N GLN A 468 7.56 -13.45 15.68
CA GLN A 468 8.83 -14.16 15.81
C GLN A 468 9.45 -14.52 14.45
N LYS A 469 8.66 -15.08 13.52
CA LYS A 469 9.13 -15.43 12.18
C LYS A 469 9.50 -14.19 11.37
N TYR A 470 8.69 -13.13 11.47
CA TYR A 470 8.96 -11.88 10.78
C TYR A 470 10.27 -11.24 11.25
N ILE A 471 10.49 -11.18 12.57
CA ILE A 471 11.74 -10.68 13.17
C ILE A 471 12.93 -11.54 12.73
N LYS A 472 12.78 -12.86 12.70
CA LYS A 472 13.82 -13.78 12.24
C LYS A 472 14.22 -13.49 10.81
N VAL A 473 13.25 -13.47 9.88
CA VAL A 473 13.50 -13.18 8.45
C VAL A 473 14.15 -11.80 8.28
N TRP A 474 13.63 -10.78 9.01
CA TRP A 474 14.23 -9.45 8.95
C TRP A 474 15.69 -9.46 9.39
N LYS A 475 16.00 -10.04 10.54
CA LYS A 475 17.35 -9.99 11.13
C LYS A 475 18.34 -10.91 10.43
N GLU A 476 17.92 -12.11 10.08
CA GLU A 476 18.82 -13.16 9.59
C GLU A 476 18.95 -13.18 8.05
N GLU A 477 17.93 -12.78 7.33
CA GLU A 477 17.90 -12.87 5.87
C GLU A 477 17.91 -11.48 5.20
N PHE A 478 16.92 -10.64 5.52
CA PHE A 478 16.72 -9.37 4.82
C PHE A 478 17.74 -8.30 5.21
N LEU A 479 17.94 -8.04 6.50
CA LEU A 479 18.82 -6.97 6.97
C LEU A 479 20.30 -7.19 6.56
N PRO A 480 20.88 -8.40 6.64
CA PRO A 480 22.22 -8.65 6.09
C PRO A 480 22.32 -8.38 4.59
N LEU A 481 21.28 -8.75 3.84
CA LEU A 481 21.22 -8.50 2.40
C LEU A 481 21.14 -6.99 2.10
N MET A 482 20.31 -6.24 2.82
CA MET A 482 20.24 -4.79 2.72
C MET A 482 21.57 -4.11 3.09
N LYS A 483 22.20 -4.50 4.18
CA LYS A 483 23.52 -3.98 4.57
C LYS A 483 24.61 -4.23 3.54
N LYS A 484 24.49 -5.33 2.79
CA LYS A 484 25.42 -5.65 1.71
C LYS A 484 25.14 -4.84 0.45
N GLN A 485 23.88 -4.68 0.07
CA GLN A 485 23.46 -4.06 -1.20
C GLN A 485 23.29 -2.54 -1.10
N VAL A 486 22.70 -2.04 -0.01
CA VAL A 486 22.51 -0.60 0.23
C VAL A 486 23.70 -0.08 1.01
N LYS A 487 24.81 0.10 0.32
CA LYS A 487 26.05 0.66 0.86
C LYS A 487 26.43 1.89 0.06
N TRP A 488 27.07 2.85 0.73
CA TRP A 488 27.59 4.02 0.04
C TRP A 488 28.89 3.66 -0.67
N THR A 489 28.93 3.88 -1.97
CA THR A 489 30.10 3.59 -2.81
C THR A 489 30.65 4.86 -3.42
N ALA A 490 31.88 4.80 -3.96
CA ALA A 490 32.47 5.91 -4.70
C ALA A 490 31.62 6.33 -5.92
N LEU A 491 30.85 5.40 -6.49
CA LEU A 491 29.88 5.72 -7.54
C LEU A 491 28.82 6.71 -7.07
N HIS A 492 28.24 6.53 -5.88
CA HIS A 492 27.24 7.44 -5.34
C HIS A 492 27.81 8.85 -5.13
N GLU A 493 29.08 8.95 -4.71
CA GLU A 493 29.78 10.24 -4.59
C GLU A 493 29.96 10.94 -5.95
N GLU A 494 30.34 10.21 -6.98
CA GLU A 494 30.46 10.77 -8.32
C GLU A 494 29.10 11.23 -8.87
N ILE A 495 28.05 10.47 -8.62
CA ILE A 495 26.68 10.85 -8.97
C ILE A 495 26.28 12.17 -8.29
N LEU A 496 26.54 12.32 -6.99
CA LEU A 496 26.21 13.55 -6.26
C LEU A 496 27.02 14.75 -6.76
N LYS A 497 28.31 14.57 -7.05
CA LYS A 497 29.13 15.63 -7.65
C LYS A 497 28.59 16.08 -9.01
N TYR A 498 28.14 15.13 -9.80
CA TYR A 498 27.53 15.43 -11.11
C TYR A 498 26.23 16.22 -10.97
N LEU A 499 25.33 15.80 -10.07
CA LEU A 499 24.07 16.50 -9.81
C LEU A 499 24.31 17.95 -9.32
N GLU A 500 25.32 18.17 -8.49
CA GLU A 500 25.69 19.52 -8.02
C GLU A 500 26.15 20.42 -9.17
N LYS A 501 26.98 19.91 -10.06
CA LYS A 501 27.40 20.66 -11.25
C LYS A 501 26.24 21.02 -12.19
N SER A 502 25.33 20.06 -12.40
CA SER A 502 24.15 20.26 -13.25
C SER A 502 23.20 21.33 -12.71
N LYS A 503 23.05 21.43 -11.37
CA LYS A 503 22.22 22.47 -10.74
C LYS A 503 22.86 23.87 -10.85
N LEU A 504 24.17 23.97 -10.74
CA LEU A 504 24.88 25.24 -10.94
C LEU A 504 24.69 25.78 -12.37
N GLN A 505 24.74 24.90 -13.39
CA GLN A 505 24.49 25.28 -14.77
C GLN A 505 23.07 25.78 -15.05
N VAL A 506 22.06 25.20 -14.37
CA VAL A 506 20.66 25.64 -14.51
C VAL A 506 20.41 26.99 -13.82
N ASN A 507 21.13 27.28 -12.74
CA ASN A 507 21.03 28.57 -12.05
C ASN A 507 21.77 29.72 -12.81
N GLU A 508 22.71 29.39 -13.65
CA GLU A 508 23.40 30.37 -14.52
C GLU A 508 22.64 30.65 -15.84
N MET A 509 21.62 29.84 -16.17
CA MET A 509 20.78 29.99 -17.38
C MET A 509 19.42 30.64 -17.12
N ASN A 510 19.09 31.00 -15.88
CA ASN A 510 17.92 31.76 -15.47
C ASN A 510 18.34 33.13 -14.91
#